data_be5b10e9abf683fb91636428fc12a4c5
#
_entry.id   be5b10e9abf683fb91636428fc12a4c5
#
_cell.length_a   1.000
_cell.length_b   1.000
_cell.length_c   1.000
_cell.angle_alpha   90.00
_cell.angle_beta   90.00
_cell.angle_gamma   90.00
#
_symmetry.space_group_name_H-M   'P 1'
#
loop_
_entity.id
_entity.type
_entity.pdbx_description
1 polymer ?
#
loop_
_entity_poly.entity_id
_entity_poly.type
_entity_poly.pdbx_seq_one_letter_code
_entity_poly.pdbx_strand_id
1 'polypeptide(L)'
;LAFREAVQQLDDNDVPMDGRFLVIPPSVRTTIMGIDRYQSSDFVDNRGVVNGQIGSLYGIDIYVSNNLSVVEAAGDNSASAVDTIGCIMAQRDAMVLVEQIGVRTQTQYKQEFLGDLMTADTLYGVKTIRPESGLVISVPKN
;
A
#
# COMPACT_ATOMS: atom_id res chain seq x y z
N LEU A 1 12.91 -6.16 12.64
CA LEU A 1 12.07 -6.63 13.75
C LEU A 1 10.60 -6.44 13.40
N ALA A 2 10.11 -5.23 13.14
CA ALA A 2 8.70 -4.94 12.89
C ALA A 2 8.04 -5.79 11.79
N PHE A 3 8.74 -6.09 10.69
CA PHE A 3 8.21 -6.94 9.63
C PHE A 3 7.91 -8.37 10.11
N ARG A 4 8.82 -8.97 10.88
CA ARG A 4 8.65 -10.34 11.39
C ARG A 4 7.52 -10.41 12.43
N GLU A 5 7.42 -9.39 13.27
CA GLU A 5 6.32 -9.26 14.25
C GLU A 5 4.97 -9.10 13.55
N ALA A 6 4.93 -8.33 12.46
CA ALA A 6 3.74 -8.16 11.64
C ALA A 6 3.29 -9.48 10.98
N VAL A 7 4.23 -10.27 10.46
CA VAL A 7 3.93 -11.60 9.91
C VAL A 7 3.38 -12.52 11.00
N GLN A 8 4.03 -12.53 12.18
CA GLN A 8 3.57 -13.32 13.31
C GLN A 8 2.15 -12.93 13.73
N GLN A 9 1.83 -11.65 13.79
CA GLN A 9 0.50 -11.18 14.15
C GLN A 9 -0.58 -11.62 13.16
N LEU A 10 -0.27 -11.67 11.86
CA LEU A 10 -1.19 -12.22 10.87
C LEU A 10 -1.35 -13.74 11.02
N ASP A 11 -0.30 -14.45 11.39
CA ASP A 11 -0.35 -15.89 11.64
C ASP A 11 -1.16 -16.19 12.92
N ASP A 12 -0.98 -15.40 13.98
CA ASP A 12 -1.74 -15.51 15.23
C ASP A 12 -3.25 -15.23 15.02
N ASN A 13 -3.61 -14.45 14.00
CA ASN A 13 -4.99 -14.17 13.60
C ASN A 13 -5.56 -15.20 12.60
N ASP A 14 -4.87 -16.31 12.36
CA ASP A 14 -5.26 -17.36 11.40
C ASP A 14 -5.53 -16.82 9.97
N VAL A 15 -4.78 -15.81 9.55
CA VAL A 15 -4.91 -15.24 8.20
C VAL A 15 -4.19 -16.15 7.20
N PRO A 16 -4.83 -16.54 6.08
CA PRO A 16 -4.19 -17.36 5.06
C PRO A 16 -2.87 -16.77 4.57
N MET A 17 -1.87 -17.61 4.33
CA MET A 17 -0.57 -17.17 3.79
C MET A 17 -0.65 -16.71 2.33
N ASP A 18 -1.60 -17.26 1.59
CA ASP A 18 -1.78 -16.94 0.18
C ASP A 18 -2.41 -15.55 -0.01
N GLY A 19 -1.87 -14.80 -0.97
CA GLY A 19 -2.37 -13.47 -1.30
C GLY A 19 -2.07 -12.37 -0.28
N ARG A 20 -1.08 -12.57 0.60
CA ARG A 20 -0.57 -11.49 1.46
C ARG A 20 0.28 -10.54 0.65
N PHE A 21 0.14 -9.26 0.92
CA PHE A 21 0.93 -8.20 0.29
C PHE A 21 1.38 -7.15 1.29
N LEU A 22 2.47 -6.47 0.95
CA LEU A 22 3.02 -5.36 1.71
C LEU A 22 3.20 -4.14 0.80
N VAL A 23 2.64 -3.02 1.18
CA VAL A 23 2.84 -1.74 0.49
C VAL A 23 3.78 -0.87 1.31
N ILE A 24 4.87 -0.44 0.71
CA ILE A 24 5.91 0.36 1.35
C ILE A 24 6.16 1.68 0.60
N PRO A 25 6.63 2.74 1.29
CA PRO A 25 7.09 3.95 0.64
C PRO A 25 8.47 3.76 0.02
N PRO A 26 8.88 4.60 -0.95
CA PRO A 26 10.22 4.52 -1.59
C PRO A 26 11.38 4.66 -0.61
N SER A 27 11.23 5.40 0.49
CA SER A 27 12.25 5.54 1.54
C SER A 27 12.60 4.20 2.18
N VAL A 28 11.59 3.41 2.53
CA VAL A 28 11.76 2.07 3.10
C VAL A 28 12.35 1.10 2.07
N ARG A 29 12.00 1.27 0.79
CA ARG A 29 12.61 0.49 -0.30
C ARG A 29 14.13 0.60 -0.29
N THR A 30 14.65 1.83 -0.22
CA THR A 30 16.09 2.08 -0.21
C THR A 30 16.77 1.41 0.97
N THR A 31 16.13 1.43 2.14
CA THR A 31 16.64 0.77 3.35
C THR A 31 16.68 -0.75 3.19
N ILE A 32 15.62 -1.34 2.63
CA ILE A 32 15.55 -2.79 2.40
C ILE A 32 16.62 -3.23 1.38
N MET A 33 16.83 -2.46 0.32
CA MET A 33 17.85 -2.75 -0.69
C MET A 33 19.28 -2.65 -0.14
N GLY A 34 19.50 -1.88 0.93
CA GLY A 34 20.79 -1.78 1.61
C GLY A 34 21.14 -2.96 2.53
N ILE A 35 20.22 -3.90 2.72
CA ILE A 35 20.48 -5.09 3.55
C ILE A 35 21.12 -6.17 2.69
N ASP A 36 22.38 -6.56 3.01
CA ASP A 36 23.17 -7.54 2.24
C ASP A 36 22.45 -8.87 1.98
N ARG A 37 21.59 -9.28 2.91
CA ARG A 37 20.77 -10.49 2.76
C ARG A 37 19.73 -10.39 1.62
N TYR A 38 19.30 -9.20 1.27
CA TYR A 38 18.33 -8.98 0.20
C TYR A 38 18.98 -9.01 -1.19
N GLN A 39 20.31 -8.83 -1.24
CA GLN A 39 21.10 -8.90 -2.48
C GLN A 39 21.48 -10.34 -2.84
N SER A 40 21.30 -11.29 -1.92
CA SER A 40 21.59 -12.70 -2.18
C SER A 40 20.53 -13.29 -3.11
N SER A 41 20.99 -13.85 -4.23
CA SER A 41 20.14 -14.45 -5.29
C SER A 41 19.21 -15.57 -4.81
N ASP A 42 19.44 -16.11 -3.62
CA ASP A 42 18.60 -17.14 -3.01
C ASP A 42 17.26 -16.62 -2.47
N PHE A 43 17.11 -15.30 -2.31
CA PHE A 43 15.89 -14.68 -1.79
C PHE A 43 15.08 -13.90 -2.82
N VAL A 44 15.66 -13.58 -3.95
CA VAL A 44 15.00 -12.87 -5.04
C VAL A 44 14.79 -13.86 -6.18
N ASP A 45 13.59 -14.36 -6.31
CA ASP A 45 13.16 -15.04 -7.52
C ASP A 45 13.43 -14.05 -8.68
N ASN A 46 14.30 -14.42 -9.60
CA ASN A 46 14.99 -13.59 -10.60
C ASN A 46 14.06 -12.87 -11.60
N ARG A 47 12.89 -12.43 -11.14
CA ARG A 47 11.96 -11.59 -11.89
C ARG A 47 12.20 -10.13 -11.55
N GLY A 48 13.12 -9.55 -12.32
CA GLY A 48 13.37 -8.11 -12.25
C GLY A 48 12.08 -7.30 -12.29
N VAL A 49 12.12 -6.20 -11.57
CA VAL A 49 11.11 -5.16 -11.39
C VAL A 49 10.35 -4.84 -12.70
N VAL A 50 9.27 -5.56 -12.97
CA VAL A 50 8.47 -5.31 -14.20
C VAL A 50 7.24 -4.45 -13.91
N ASN A 51 6.69 -4.44 -12.69
CA ASN A 51 5.43 -3.77 -12.39
C ASN A 51 5.42 -3.04 -11.03
N GLY A 52 6.55 -2.47 -10.57
CA GLY A 52 6.61 -1.83 -9.25
C GLY A 52 6.67 -2.83 -8.08
N GLN A 53 6.67 -4.11 -8.36
CA GLN A 53 6.89 -5.19 -7.40
C GLN A 53 8.40 -5.37 -7.22
N ILE A 54 8.89 -5.33 -5.98
CA ILE A 54 10.32 -5.47 -5.67
C ILE A 54 10.74 -6.94 -5.56
N GLY A 55 9.80 -7.83 -5.50
CA GLY A 55 9.98 -9.25 -5.23
C GLY A 55 9.07 -9.73 -4.11
N SER A 56 9.19 -10.98 -3.73
CA SER A 56 8.48 -11.56 -2.59
C SER A 56 9.46 -11.86 -1.46
N LEU A 57 9.06 -11.56 -0.23
CA LEU A 57 9.80 -11.88 0.97
C LEU A 57 8.91 -12.76 1.87
N TYR A 58 9.36 -13.96 2.19
CA TYR A 58 8.56 -14.95 2.94
C TYR A 58 7.18 -15.25 2.32
N GLY A 59 7.10 -15.26 0.97
CA GLY A 59 5.83 -15.47 0.28
C GLY A 59 4.88 -14.27 0.26
N ILE A 60 5.34 -13.09 0.71
CA ILE A 60 4.58 -11.83 0.71
C ILE A 60 5.06 -10.94 -0.42
N ASP A 61 4.16 -10.52 -1.28
CA ASP A 61 4.46 -9.62 -2.40
C ASP A 61 4.66 -8.19 -1.90
N ILE A 62 5.76 -7.55 -2.32
CA ILE A 62 6.11 -6.18 -1.90
C ILE A 62 5.85 -5.20 -3.03
N TYR A 63 5.00 -4.21 -2.76
CA TYR A 63 4.67 -3.11 -3.67
C TYR A 63 5.18 -1.79 -3.13
N VAL A 64 5.60 -0.90 -4.03
CA VAL A 64 6.04 0.45 -3.68
C VAL A 64 5.00 1.47 -4.11
N SER A 65 4.60 2.35 -3.20
CA SER A 65 3.66 3.42 -3.47
C SER A 65 3.99 4.69 -2.70
N ASN A 66 3.83 5.84 -3.37
CA ASN A 66 3.90 7.17 -2.73
C ASN A 66 2.57 7.62 -2.12
N ASN A 67 1.50 6.86 -2.32
CA ASN A 67 0.15 7.22 -1.85
C ASN A 67 -0.11 6.80 -0.39
N LEU A 68 0.93 6.39 0.33
CA LEU A 68 0.81 6.03 1.74
C LEU A 68 0.66 7.29 2.59
N SER A 69 -0.31 7.25 3.51
CA SER A 69 -0.59 8.36 4.41
C SER A 69 0.50 8.51 5.47
N VAL A 70 0.81 9.76 5.80
CA VAL A 70 1.56 10.08 7.01
C VAL A 70 0.65 9.79 8.20
N VAL A 71 1.12 8.95 9.11
CA VAL A 71 0.45 8.71 10.38
C VAL A 71 1.11 9.64 11.39
N GLU A 72 0.41 10.70 11.74
CA GLU A 72 0.84 11.57 12.86
C GLU A 72 0.83 10.75 14.14
N ALA A 73 1.88 10.89 14.94
CA ALA A 73 1.90 10.28 16.27
C ALA A 73 0.76 10.90 17.09
N ALA A 74 -0.31 10.13 17.30
CA ALA A 74 -1.50 10.61 17.98
C ALA A 74 -1.14 11.14 19.38
N GLY A 75 -1.25 12.45 19.56
CA GLY A 75 -1.35 13.09 20.87
C GLY A 75 -0.07 13.60 21.51
N ASP A 76 1.08 13.60 20.83
CA ASP A 76 2.29 14.21 21.37
C ASP A 76 2.69 15.48 20.60
N ASN A 77 2.39 16.65 21.18
CA ASN A 77 2.88 17.96 20.73
C ASN A 77 4.35 18.19 21.11
N SER A 78 5.11 17.14 21.44
CA SER A 78 6.53 17.27 21.76
C SER A 78 7.33 17.54 20.49
N ALA A 79 8.36 18.39 20.60
CA ALA A 79 9.33 18.66 19.53
C ALA A 79 10.12 17.43 19.07
N SER A 80 9.84 16.27 19.66
CA SER A 80 10.42 14.96 19.36
C SER A 80 9.47 14.05 18.58
N ALA A 81 8.24 14.47 18.24
CA ALA A 81 7.34 13.69 17.43
C ALA A 81 7.89 13.58 16.01
N VAL A 82 8.30 12.38 15.63
CA VAL A 82 8.77 12.08 14.28
C VAL A 82 7.55 11.65 13.46
N ASP A 83 7.28 12.37 12.37
CA ASP A 83 6.28 11.94 11.39
C ASP A 83 6.57 10.50 10.95
N THR A 84 5.57 9.66 10.99
CA THR A 84 5.66 8.27 10.55
C THR A 84 4.84 8.06 9.29
N ILE A 85 5.30 7.16 8.43
CA ILE A 85 4.55 6.70 7.27
C ILE A 85 4.01 5.31 7.57
N GLY A 86 2.72 5.09 7.35
CA GLY A 86 2.08 3.81 7.53
C GLY A 86 2.33 2.89 6.33
N CYS A 87 3.12 1.83 6.51
CA CYS A 87 3.20 0.73 5.56
C CYS A 87 2.00 -0.21 5.82
N ILE A 88 1.36 -0.68 4.76
CA ILE A 88 0.17 -1.53 4.86
C ILE A 88 0.57 -2.96 4.55
N MET A 89 0.42 -3.86 5.51
CA MET A 89 0.50 -5.30 5.30
C MET A 89 -0.89 -5.89 5.45
N ALA A 90 -1.37 -6.56 4.41
CA ALA A 90 -2.71 -7.13 4.44
C ALA A 90 -2.81 -8.37 3.55
N GLN A 91 -3.86 -9.15 3.78
CA GLN A 91 -4.28 -10.22 2.91
C GLN A 91 -5.34 -9.69 1.94
N ARG A 92 -5.43 -10.27 0.76
CA ARG A 92 -6.26 -9.82 -0.36
C ARG A 92 -7.74 -9.62 0.01
N ASP A 93 -8.27 -10.45 0.90
CA ASP A 93 -9.66 -10.41 1.33
C ASP A 93 -9.93 -9.44 2.50
N ALA A 94 -8.91 -8.70 2.97
CA ALA A 94 -9.06 -7.73 4.05
C ALA A 94 -9.96 -6.56 3.65
N MET A 95 -9.88 -6.15 2.38
CA MET A 95 -10.58 -4.98 1.85
C MET A 95 -11.31 -5.33 0.56
N VAL A 96 -12.43 -4.66 0.33
CA VAL A 96 -13.18 -4.76 -0.93
C VAL A 96 -13.36 -3.39 -1.56
N LEU A 97 -13.18 -3.35 -2.86
CA LEU A 97 -13.53 -2.23 -3.71
C LEU A 97 -14.73 -2.66 -4.57
N VAL A 98 -15.82 -1.92 -4.48
CA VAL A 98 -17.01 -2.15 -5.28
C VAL A 98 -17.21 -0.96 -6.19
N GLU A 99 -17.25 -1.19 -7.48
CA GLU A 99 -17.53 -0.20 -8.49
C GLU A 99 -18.98 -0.37 -8.98
N GLN A 100 -19.79 0.66 -8.78
CA GLN A 100 -21.19 0.67 -9.22
C GLN A 100 -21.31 1.24 -10.63
N ILE A 101 -20.58 2.31 -10.92
CA ILE A 101 -20.55 2.96 -12.23
C ILE A 101 -19.09 3.10 -12.63
N GLY A 102 -18.70 2.43 -13.72
CA GLY A 102 -17.38 2.59 -14.31
C GLY A 102 -17.14 4.00 -14.83
N VAL A 103 -15.91 4.32 -15.16
CA VAL A 103 -15.56 5.64 -15.71
C VAL A 103 -16.36 5.85 -17.00
N ARG A 104 -17.23 6.85 -16.98
CA ARG A 104 -17.95 7.32 -18.15
C ARG A 104 -17.57 8.75 -18.45
N THR A 105 -17.47 9.06 -19.74
CA THR A 105 -17.14 10.41 -20.23
C THR A 105 -18.31 10.97 -21.01
N GLN A 106 -18.59 12.25 -20.79
CA GLN A 106 -19.62 13.00 -21.52
C GLN A 106 -19.02 14.28 -22.04
N THR A 107 -19.30 14.61 -23.30
CA THR A 107 -18.89 15.85 -23.94
C THR A 107 -20.12 16.69 -24.26
N GLN A 108 -20.05 17.98 -23.92
CA GLN A 108 -21.11 18.94 -24.22
C GLN A 108 -20.49 20.27 -24.62
N TYR A 109 -20.95 20.85 -25.74
CA TYR A 109 -20.57 22.20 -26.12
C TYR A 109 -21.26 23.21 -25.20
N LYS A 110 -20.48 24.07 -24.56
CA LYS A 110 -20.98 25.18 -23.72
C LYS A 110 -20.75 26.52 -24.41
N GLN A 111 -21.84 27.18 -24.76
CA GLN A 111 -21.81 28.49 -25.44
C GLN A 111 -21.22 29.60 -24.55
N GLU A 112 -21.40 29.50 -23.22
CA GLU A 112 -20.86 30.47 -22.25
C GLU A 112 -19.33 30.57 -22.28
N PHE A 113 -18.66 29.46 -22.61
CA PHE A 113 -17.20 29.37 -22.65
C PHE A 113 -16.65 29.23 -24.07
N LEU A 114 -17.51 29.21 -25.09
CA LEU A 114 -17.17 28.95 -26.49
C LEU A 114 -16.23 27.74 -26.66
N GLY A 115 -16.52 26.67 -25.92
CA GLY A 115 -15.68 25.48 -25.90
C GLY A 115 -16.46 24.20 -25.53
N ASP A 116 -15.82 23.07 -25.77
CA ASP A 116 -16.34 21.78 -25.38
C ASP A 116 -16.00 21.46 -23.92
N LEU A 117 -17.02 21.17 -23.12
CA LEU A 117 -16.87 20.69 -21.75
C LEU A 117 -16.86 19.15 -21.77
N MET A 118 -15.78 18.57 -21.30
CA MET A 118 -15.65 17.14 -21.08
C MET A 118 -15.76 16.83 -19.59
N THR A 119 -16.72 16.00 -19.21
CA THR A 119 -16.89 15.53 -17.85
C THR A 119 -16.64 14.03 -17.79
N ALA A 120 -15.93 13.60 -16.75
CA ALA A 120 -15.75 12.19 -16.44
C ALA A 120 -16.21 11.92 -15.00
N ASP A 121 -17.02 10.91 -14.82
CA ASP A 121 -17.53 10.50 -13.52
C ASP A 121 -17.39 8.98 -13.31
N THR A 122 -17.20 8.61 -12.05
CA THR A 122 -17.19 7.22 -11.59
C THR A 122 -17.82 7.15 -10.20
N LEU A 123 -18.44 6.04 -9.89
CA LEU A 123 -19.04 5.78 -8.58
C LEU A 123 -18.51 4.46 -8.03
N TYR A 124 -17.74 4.55 -6.95
CA TYR A 124 -17.19 3.39 -6.27
C TYR A 124 -17.24 3.54 -4.76
N GLY A 125 -17.14 2.43 -4.06
CA GLY A 125 -17.04 2.38 -2.60
C GLY A 125 -15.93 1.44 -2.17
N VAL A 126 -15.27 1.75 -1.05
CA VAL A 126 -14.23 0.92 -0.45
C VAL A 126 -14.62 0.63 0.99
N LYS A 127 -14.45 -0.62 1.41
CA LYS A 127 -14.70 -1.01 2.80
C LYS A 127 -13.76 -2.12 3.24
N THR A 128 -13.28 -2.02 4.49
CA THR A 128 -12.58 -3.12 5.17
C THR A 128 -13.62 -4.14 5.64
N ILE A 129 -13.46 -5.40 5.22
CA ILE A 129 -14.35 -6.50 5.59
C ILE A 129 -13.79 -7.25 6.78
N ARG A 130 -12.48 -7.52 6.77
CA ARG A 130 -11.77 -8.26 7.82
C ARG A 130 -10.64 -7.40 8.39
N PRO A 131 -10.87 -6.64 9.46
CA PRO A 131 -9.84 -5.81 10.06
C PRO A 131 -8.66 -6.62 10.61
N GLU A 132 -8.90 -7.86 11.06
CA GLU A 132 -7.83 -8.74 11.58
C GLU A 132 -6.85 -9.21 10.48
N SER A 133 -7.26 -9.15 9.21
CA SER A 133 -6.45 -9.58 8.06
C SER A 133 -5.56 -8.48 7.50
N GLY A 134 -5.48 -7.33 8.16
CA GLY A 134 -4.63 -6.22 7.77
C GLY A 134 -4.06 -5.48 8.96
N LEU A 135 -2.84 -4.99 8.82
CA LEU A 135 -2.17 -4.20 9.84
C LEU A 135 -1.35 -3.08 9.21
N VAL A 136 -1.13 -2.03 10.00
CA VAL A 136 -0.33 -0.88 9.61
C VAL A 136 0.97 -0.89 10.41
N ILE A 137 2.09 -0.87 9.70
CA ILE A 137 3.43 -0.78 10.28
C ILE A 137 3.88 0.67 10.15
N SER A 138 4.05 1.36 11.26
CA SER A 138 4.56 2.74 11.27
C SER A 138 6.07 2.77 11.15
N VAL A 139 6.58 3.49 10.17
CA VAL A 139 8.01 3.66 9.90
C VAL A 139 8.33 5.17 9.95
N PRO A 140 9.44 5.58 10.59
CA PRO A 140 9.85 6.98 10.59
C PRO A 140 9.98 7.54 9.17
N LYS A 141 9.48 8.76 8.98
CA LYS A 141 9.66 9.50 7.74
C LYS A 141 11.07 10.10 7.77
N ASN A 142 11.98 9.55 6.98
CA ASN A 142 13.30 10.14 6.75
C ASN A 142 13.22 11.28 5.74
#